data_11937e1e0bcdb655aa5fa9ac830f36c1
#
_entry.id   11937e1e0bcdb655aa5fa9ac830f36c1
#
_cell.length_a   1.000
_cell.length_b   1.000
_cell.length_c   1.000
_cell.angle_alpha   90.00
_cell.angle_beta   90.00
_cell.angle_gamma   90.00
#
_symmetry.space_group_name_H-M   'P 1'
#
loop_
_entity.id
_entity.type
_entity.pdbx_description
1 polymer ?
#
loop_
_entity_poly.entity_id
_entity_poly.type
_entity_poly.pdbx_seq_one_letter_code
_entity_poly.pdbx_strand_id
1 'polypeptide(L)'
;HPATARAFDLDGPVAVVELFLDRIPPRKGPGQFARPHFAPPALQAVTRDFAFLVDAAVPAGDLLRAVKGADKQAIVSARIFDDFRGAGVPEGQKSLAIEVTLQPVEKSFDEATLKAVSDKVVAAAAKLGGVLRG
;
A
#
# COMPACT_ATOMS: atom_id res chain seq x y z
N HIS A 1 17.86 -25.11 -12.91
CA HIS A 1 17.64 -26.50 -13.33
C HIS A 1 16.71 -27.22 -12.33
N PRO A 2 15.78 -28.10 -12.78
CA PRO A 2 14.82 -28.78 -11.88
C PRO A 2 15.46 -29.55 -10.74
N ALA A 3 16.64 -30.15 -10.98
CA ALA A 3 17.37 -30.84 -9.92
C ALA A 3 17.87 -29.93 -8.83
N THR A 4 18.28 -28.70 -9.18
CA THR A 4 18.69 -27.67 -8.21
C THR A 4 17.49 -27.21 -7.38
N ALA A 5 16.35 -26.93 -8.01
CA ALA A 5 15.14 -26.54 -7.29
C ALA A 5 14.74 -27.61 -6.26
N ARG A 6 14.72 -28.89 -6.67
CA ARG A 6 14.42 -30.02 -5.76
C ARG A 6 15.43 -30.16 -4.62
N ALA A 7 16.71 -29.88 -4.85
CA ALA A 7 17.72 -29.93 -3.78
C ALA A 7 17.52 -28.85 -2.71
N PHE A 8 16.77 -27.79 -3.01
CA PHE A 8 16.40 -26.71 -2.11
C PHE A 8 14.92 -26.73 -1.71
N ASP A 9 14.19 -27.83 -1.96
CA ASP A 9 12.76 -27.98 -1.66
C ASP A 9 11.90 -26.84 -2.24
N LEU A 10 12.25 -26.37 -3.45
CA LEU A 10 11.54 -25.30 -4.13
C LEU A 10 10.54 -25.87 -5.13
N ASP A 11 9.26 -25.60 -4.92
CA ASP A 11 8.19 -25.94 -5.83
C ASP A 11 7.87 -24.79 -6.80
N GLY A 12 7.71 -25.11 -8.08
CA GLY A 12 7.33 -24.18 -9.12
C GLY A 12 8.48 -23.34 -9.71
N PRO A 13 8.17 -22.32 -10.51
CA PRO A 13 9.16 -21.47 -11.15
C PRO A 13 9.83 -20.53 -10.13
N VAL A 14 11.16 -20.48 -10.17
CA VAL A 14 11.96 -19.65 -9.25
C VAL A 14 12.79 -18.66 -10.07
N ALA A 15 12.74 -17.40 -9.67
CA ALA A 15 13.65 -16.35 -10.14
C ALA A 15 14.70 -16.05 -9.05
N VAL A 16 15.96 -15.97 -9.47
CA VAL A 16 17.08 -15.67 -8.56
C VAL A 16 17.76 -14.39 -9.02
N VAL A 17 18.10 -13.52 -8.06
CA VAL A 17 18.89 -12.31 -8.29
C VAL A 17 20.13 -12.37 -7.43
N GLU A 18 21.29 -12.17 -8.05
CA GLU A 18 22.57 -12.01 -7.36
C GLU A 18 23.02 -10.55 -7.46
N LEU A 19 23.35 -9.96 -6.31
CA LEU A 19 23.78 -8.56 -6.22
C LEU A 19 25.21 -8.51 -5.68
N PHE A 20 26.14 -7.96 -6.48
CA PHE A 20 27.51 -7.69 -6.07
C PHE A 20 27.57 -6.31 -5.40
N LEU A 21 27.58 -6.26 -4.07
CA LEU A 21 27.46 -5.02 -3.30
C LEU A 21 28.63 -4.07 -3.54
N ASP A 22 29.83 -4.60 -3.78
CA ASP A 22 31.03 -3.84 -4.14
C ASP A 22 30.97 -3.14 -5.49
N ARG A 23 30.06 -3.61 -6.37
CA ARG A 23 29.80 -3.01 -7.70
C ARG A 23 28.67 -1.99 -7.72
N ILE A 24 27.96 -1.82 -6.60
CA ILE A 24 26.92 -0.79 -6.50
C ILE A 24 27.62 0.57 -6.39
N PRO A 25 27.39 1.50 -7.35
CA PRO A 25 28.03 2.80 -7.28
C PRO A 25 27.58 3.55 -6.01
N PRO A 26 28.50 4.28 -5.36
CA PRO A 26 28.16 5.08 -4.20
C PRO A 26 27.11 6.11 -4.54
N ARG A 27 26.22 6.41 -3.59
CA ARG A 27 25.18 7.41 -3.75
C ARG A 27 25.80 8.76 -4.12
N LYS A 28 25.37 9.35 -5.24
CA LYS A 28 25.79 10.69 -5.63
C LYS A 28 25.12 11.74 -4.73
N GLY A 29 25.91 12.67 -4.20
CA GLY A 29 25.45 13.77 -3.36
C GLY A 29 26.02 13.74 -1.94
N PRO A 30 25.80 14.79 -1.15
CA PRO A 30 26.26 14.82 0.24
C PRO A 30 25.59 13.66 1.00
N GLY A 31 26.41 12.79 1.59
CA GLY A 31 25.96 11.69 2.39
C GLY A 31 25.23 12.21 3.63
N GLN A 32 23.93 12.12 3.65
CA GLN A 32 23.18 12.32 4.89
C GLN A 32 23.31 11.06 5.73
N PHE A 33 24.33 10.98 6.55
CA PHE A 33 24.50 9.91 7.53
C PHE A 33 23.62 10.10 8.77
N ALA A 34 23.11 11.32 8.98
CA ALA A 34 22.16 11.63 10.04
C ALA A 34 20.73 11.64 9.50
N ARG A 35 19.81 11.06 10.26
CA ARG A 35 18.37 11.24 10.00
C ARG A 35 18.02 12.71 10.22
N PRO A 36 17.06 13.28 9.43
CA PRO A 36 16.58 14.62 9.72
C PRO A 36 16.03 14.68 11.16
N HIS A 37 16.05 15.88 11.72
CA HIS A 37 15.50 16.12 13.06
C HIS A 37 14.05 15.57 13.11
N PHE A 38 13.76 14.76 14.12
CA PHE A 38 12.42 14.25 14.33
C PHE A 38 11.55 15.37 14.92
N ALA A 39 10.59 15.84 14.15
CA ALA A 39 9.57 16.79 14.55
C ALA A 39 8.21 16.06 14.50
N PRO A 40 7.72 15.54 15.65
CA PRO A 40 6.42 14.90 15.69
C PRO A 40 5.31 15.90 15.35
N PRO A 41 4.27 15.47 14.60
CA PRO A 41 3.10 16.31 14.38
C PRO A 41 2.43 16.68 15.71
N ALA A 42 1.94 17.92 15.80
CA ALA A 42 1.26 18.40 17.01
C ALA A 42 -0.09 17.70 17.26
N LEU A 43 -0.72 17.19 16.21
CA LEU A 43 -2.02 16.52 16.26
C LEU A 43 -1.87 15.03 15.98
N GLN A 44 -2.70 14.23 16.64
CA GLN A 44 -2.68 12.79 16.50
C GLN A 44 -3.21 12.35 15.11
N ALA A 45 -2.47 11.45 14.45
CA ALA A 45 -2.92 10.81 13.23
C ALA A 45 -4.09 9.85 13.50
N VAL A 46 -4.92 9.65 12.48
CA VAL A 46 -6.02 8.69 12.49
C VAL A 46 -5.78 7.65 11.41
N THR A 47 -5.93 6.37 11.73
CA THR A 47 -5.89 5.28 10.76
C THR A 47 -7.28 4.82 10.40
N ARG A 48 -7.47 4.43 9.14
CA ARG A 48 -8.70 3.82 8.60
C ARG A 48 -8.33 2.66 7.70
N ASP A 49 -9.04 1.56 7.88
CA ASP A 49 -8.89 0.37 7.07
C ASP A 49 -10.03 0.28 6.04
N PHE A 50 -9.64 -0.11 4.83
CA PHE A 50 -10.57 -0.32 3.71
C PHE A 50 -10.26 -1.67 3.09
N ALA A 51 -11.28 -2.49 2.86
CA ALA A 51 -11.16 -3.71 2.07
C ALA A 51 -11.90 -3.51 0.74
N PHE A 52 -11.18 -3.71 -0.37
CA PHE A 52 -11.75 -3.57 -1.71
C PHE A 52 -11.74 -4.90 -2.45
N LEU A 53 -12.89 -5.28 -3.01
CA LEU A 53 -12.96 -6.30 -4.04
C LEU A 53 -12.56 -5.69 -5.37
N VAL A 54 -11.55 -6.25 -6.02
CA VAL A 54 -11.08 -5.84 -7.34
C VAL A 54 -10.87 -7.05 -8.23
N ASP A 55 -10.86 -6.86 -9.55
CA ASP A 55 -10.44 -7.89 -10.49
C ASP A 55 -9.03 -8.40 -10.15
N ALA A 56 -8.80 -9.71 -10.27
CA ALA A 56 -7.51 -10.33 -9.94
C ALA A 56 -6.35 -9.77 -10.78
N ALA A 57 -6.64 -9.29 -12.00
CA ALA A 57 -5.64 -8.68 -12.90
C ALA A 57 -5.24 -7.26 -12.48
N VAL A 58 -6.02 -6.56 -11.67
CA VAL A 58 -5.67 -5.20 -11.19
C VAL A 58 -4.41 -5.27 -10.33
N PRO A 59 -3.31 -4.59 -10.71
CA PRO A 59 -2.12 -4.57 -9.87
C PRO A 59 -2.41 -3.87 -8.53
N ALA A 60 -2.04 -4.52 -7.43
CA ALA A 60 -2.26 -3.98 -6.08
C ALA A 60 -1.61 -2.59 -5.89
N GLY A 61 -0.45 -2.37 -6.53
CA GLY A 61 0.24 -1.07 -6.51
C GLY A 61 -0.55 0.06 -7.19
N ASP A 62 -1.39 -0.25 -8.18
CA ASP A 62 -2.22 0.76 -8.85
C ASP A 62 -3.35 1.22 -7.94
N LEU A 63 -4.02 0.27 -7.27
CA LEU A 63 -5.01 0.58 -6.27
C LEU A 63 -4.41 1.40 -5.12
N LEU A 64 -3.24 0.99 -4.62
CA LEU A 64 -2.54 1.72 -3.56
C LEU A 64 -2.21 3.16 -3.97
N ARG A 65 -1.74 3.37 -5.20
CA ARG A 65 -1.47 4.72 -5.73
C ARG A 65 -2.73 5.57 -5.85
N ALA A 66 -3.83 4.97 -6.32
CA ALA A 66 -5.12 5.65 -6.43
C ALA A 66 -5.64 6.10 -5.05
N VAL A 67 -5.62 5.19 -4.07
CA VAL A 67 -6.02 5.47 -2.68
C VAL A 67 -5.14 6.55 -2.05
N LYS A 68 -3.82 6.43 -2.15
CA LYS A 68 -2.88 7.43 -1.62
C LYS A 68 -3.04 8.80 -2.28
N GLY A 69 -3.42 8.83 -3.54
CA GLY A 69 -3.68 10.05 -4.30
C GLY A 69 -5.06 10.67 -4.09
N ALA A 70 -5.98 10.01 -3.38
CA ALA A 70 -7.36 10.44 -3.23
C ALA A 70 -7.50 11.77 -2.48
N ASP A 71 -6.64 12.01 -1.47
CA ASP A 71 -6.54 13.27 -0.76
C ASP A 71 -5.10 13.52 -0.32
N LYS A 72 -4.37 14.32 -1.09
CA LYS A 72 -2.94 14.59 -0.84
C LYS A 72 -2.67 15.45 0.40
N GLN A 73 -3.68 16.12 0.94
CA GLN A 73 -3.54 16.95 2.13
C GLN A 73 -3.77 16.14 3.41
N ALA A 74 -4.73 15.25 3.38
CA ALA A 74 -5.10 14.46 4.56
C ALA A 74 -4.32 13.14 4.63
N ILE A 75 -4.10 12.45 3.49
CA ILE A 75 -3.48 11.12 3.45
C ILE A 75 -1.95 11.23 3.41
N VAL A 76 -1.30 10.87 4.51
CA VAL A 76 0.17 10.87 4.62
C VAL A 76 0.78 9.51 4.29
N SER A 77 0.04 8.44 4.52
CA SER A 77 0.48 7.07 4.24
C SER A 77 -0.68 6.18 3.83
N ALA A 78 -0.39 5.21 2.98
CA ALA A 78 -1.29 4.10 2.70
C ALA A 78 -0.43 2.84 2.49
N ARG A 79 -0.88 1.71 3.01
CA ARG A 79 -0.21 0.42 2.83
C ARG A 79 -1.23 -0.69 2.66
N ILE A 80 -0.93 -1.65 1.79
CA ILE A 80 -1.68 -2.90 1.70
C ILE A 80 -1.15 -3.82 2.80
N PHE A 81 -2.03 -4.40 3.57
CA PHE A 81 -1.67 -5.34 4.62
C PHE A 81 -2.26 -6.73 4.41
N ASP A 82 -3.21 -6.88 3.45
CA ASP A 82 -3.75 -8.18 3.09
C ASP A 82 -4.12 -8.25 1.59
N ASP A 83 -3.84 -9.40 0.95
CA ASP A 83 -4.30 -9.80 -0.41
C ASP A 83 -4.96 -11.17 -0.27
N PHE A 84 -6.26 -11.20 -0.11
CA PHE A 84 -7.02 -12.40 0.14
C PHE A 84 -7.75 -12.90 -1.11
N ARG A 85 -7.60 -14.21 -1.36
CA ARG A 85 -8.23 -14.94 -2.46
C ARG A 85 -8.77 -16.25 -1.91
N GLY A 86 -10.03 -16.29 -1.58
CA GLY A 86 -10.60 -17.48 -0.94
C GLY A 86 -12.10 -17.37 -0.75
N ALA A 87 -12.63 -18.16 0.18
CA ALA A 87 -14.06 -18.21 0.45
C ALA A 87 -14.64 -16.80 0.74
N GLY A 88 -15.70 -16.45 0.03
CA GLY A 88 -16.34 -15.12 0.11
C GLY A 88 -15.75 -14.06 -0.81
N VAL A 89 -14.77 -14.42 -1.66
CA VAL A 89 -14.32 -13.58 -2.79
C VAL A 89 -14.81 -14.24 -4.09
N PRO A 90 -15.49 -13.49 -4.99
CA PRO A 90 -15.94 -14.04 -6.26
C PRO A 90 -14.77 -14.55 -7.11
N GLU A 91 -15.03 -15.56 -7.95
CA GLU A 91 -14.05 -16.08 -8.90
C GLU A 91 -13.56 -14.96 -9.83
N GLY A 92 -12.25 -14.91 -10.11
CA GLY A 92 -11.63 -13.85 -10.90
C GLY A 92 -11.39 -12.54 -10.16
N GLN A 93 -11.73 -12.47 -8.88
CA GLN A 93 -11.50 -11.29 -8.03
C GLN A 93 -10.52 -11.61 -6.88
N LYS A 94 -10.08 -10.54 -6.23
CA LYS A 94 -9.33 -10.55 -4.97
C LYS A 94 -9.80 -9.45 -4.04
N SER A 95 -9.61 -9.63 -2.75
CA SER A 95 -9.84 -8.63 -1.73
C SER A 95 -8.52 -8.03 -1.28
N LEU A 96 -8.33 -6.73 -1.48
CA LEU A 96 -7.15 -6.00 -1.01
C LEU A 96 -7.53 -5.14 0.19
N ALA A 97 -6.87 -5.39 1.33
CA ALA A 97 -7.05 -4.58 2.53
C ALA A 97 -5.95 -3.51 2.61
N ILE A 98 -6.37 -2.27 2.75
CA ILE A 98 -5.51 -1.09 2.74
C ILE A 98 -5.74 -0.29 4.01
N GLU A 99 -4.66 -0.08 4.79
CA GLU A 99 -4.63 0.87 5.88
C GLU A 99 -4.24 2.24 5.33
N VAL A 100 -5.00 3.26 5.68
CA VAL A 100 -4.77 4.66 5.30
C VAL A 100 -4.54 5.47 6.57
N THR A 101 -3.40 6.17 6.63
CA THR A 101 -3.07 7.09 7.73
C THR A 101 -3.38 8.52 7.31
N LEU A 102 -4.23 9.16 8.10
CA LEU A 102 -4.65 10.56 7.94
C LEU A 102 -3.95 11.42 8.98
N GLN A 103 -3.33 12.52 8.57
CA GLN A 103 -2.67 13.47 9.47
C GLN A 103 -3.37 14.82 9.43
N PRO A 104 -3.99 15.25 10.53
CA PRO A 104 -4.53 16.59 10.62
C PRO A 104 -3.40 17.64 10.74
N VAL A 105 -3.60 18.82 10.16
CA VAL A 105 -2.60 19.90 10.15
C VAL A 105 -2.98 21.00 11.13
N GLU A 106 -4.19 21.54 11.02
CA GLU A 106 -4.62 22.70 11.83
C GLU A 106 -5.50 22.32 13.02
N LYS A 107 -6.41 21.37 12.83
CA LYS A 107 -7.33 20.88 13.86
C LYS A 107 -7.57 19.39 13.68
N SER A 108 -7.91 18.68 14.75
CA SER A 108 -8.32 17.28 14.69
C SER A 108 -9.48 17.07 13.71
N PHE A 109 -9.48 15.93 13.04
CA PHE A 109 -10.58 15.58 12.14
C PHE A 109 -11.87 15.37 12.92
N ASP A 110 -12.93 16.00 12.45
CA ASP A 110 -14.30 15.67 12.84
C ASP A 110 -14.84 14.51 11.99
N GLU A 111 -15.96 13.95 12.39
CA GLU A 111 -16.57 12.80 11.74
C GLU A 111 -16.95 13.10 10.27
N ALA A 112 -17.42 14.31 10.00
CA ALA A 112 -17.79 14.76 8.66
C ALA A 112 -16.58 14.81 7.73
N THR A 113 -15.45 15.32 8.21
CA THR A 113 -14.19 15.36 7.46
C THR A 113 -13.66 13.95 7.20
N LEU A 114 -13.68 13.07 8.23
CA LEU A 114 -13.25 11.68 8.07
C LEU A 114 -14.12 10.94 7.05
N LYS A 115 -15.44 11.17 7.09
CA LYS A 115 -16.35 10.61 6.09
C LYS A 115 -16.03 11.12 4.69
N ALA A 116 -15.82 12.42 4.52
CA ALA A 116 -15.50 13.01 3.22
C ALA A 116 -14.20 12.44 2.61
N VAL A 117 -13.16 12.22 3.43
CA VAL A 117 -11.92 11.57 2.99
C VAL A 117 -12.17 10.10 2.63
N SER A 118 -12.95 9.38 3.43
CA SER A 118 -13.33 7.99 3.14
C SER A 118 -14.09 7.88 1.81
N ASP A 119 -15.03 8.78 1.56
CA ASP A 119 -15.77 8.82 0.28
C ASP A 119 -14.84 9.06 -0.92
N LYS A 120 -13.81 9.93 -0.78
CA LYS A 120 -12.78 10.13 -1.80
C LYS A 120 -11.94 8.87 -2.05
N VAL A 121 -11.57 8.16 -0.99
CA VAL A 121 -10.83 6.89 -1.08
C VAL A 121 -11.65 5.84 -1.84
N VAL A 122 -12.92 5.67 -1.48
CA VAL A 122 -13.84 4.74 -2.17
C VAL A 122 -14.02 5.14 -3.64
N ALA A 123 -14.22 6.42 -3.92
CA ALA A 123 -14.35 6.91 -5.29
C ALA A 123 -13.06 6.71 -6.13
N ALA A 124 -11.89 6.82 -5.50
CA ALA A 124 -10.62 6.56 -6.17
C ALA A 124 -10.45 5.07 -6.51
N ALA A 125 -10.81 4.17 -5.59
CA ALA A 125 -10.80 2.73 -5.82
C ALA A 125 -11.81 2.32 -6.90
N ALA A 126 -12.99 2.92 -6.92
CA ALA A 126 -14.03 2.63 -7.90
C ALA A 126 -13.61 2.89 -9.35
N LYS A 127 -12.69 3.85 -9.60
CA LYS A 127 -12.10 4.10 -10.93
C LYS A 127 -11.31 2.92 -11.48
N LEU A 128 -10.86 2.02 -10.62
CA LEU A 128 -10.16 0.78 -10.96
C LEU A 128 -11.08 -0.45 -10.82
N GLY A 129 -12.38 -0.25 -10.75
CA GLY A 129 -13.37 -1.32 -10.53
C GLY A 129 -13.41 -1.83 -9.08
N GLY A 130 -12.79 -1.13 -8.15
CA GLY A 130 -12.79 -1.50 -6.73
C GLY A 130 -14.15 -1.24 -6.07
N VAL A 131 -14.69 -2.26 -5.42
CA VAL A 131 -15.93 -2.19 -4.63
C VAL A 131 -15.57 -2.37 -3.17
N LEU A 132 -16.03 -1.46 -2.31
CA LEU A 132 -15.81 -1.56 -0.89
C LEU A 132 -16.50 -2.83 -0.35
N ARG A 133 -15.75 -3.65 0.36
CA ARG A 133 -16.27 -4.82 1.03
C ARG A 133 -16.72 -4.42 2.43
N GLY A 134 -18.01 -4.53 2.70
CA GLY A 134 -18.59 -4.32 4.03
C GLY A 134 -18.36 -5.50 4.97
#